data_7e3dbc697be3938c1744fd743c6fc10d
#
_entry.id   7e3dbc697be3938c1744fd743c6fc10d
#
_cell.length_a   1.000
_cell.length_b   1.000
_cell.length_c   1.000
_cell.angle_alpha   90.00
_cell.angle_beta   90.00
_cell.angle_gamma   90.00
#
_symmetry.space_group_name_H-M   'P 1'
#
loop_
_entity.id
_entity.type
_entity.pdbx_description
1 polymer ?
#
loop_
_entity_poly.entity_id
_entity_poly.type
_entity_poly.pdbx_seq_one_letter_code
_entity_poly.pdbx_strand_id
1 'polypeptide(L)' 'MKAVTFHGRRDVRVDTVPDPTIQEPTDAIVRITSAAICGSDLHLYDVLGPFLDQGDILGHEPMGVIEEVGPQATAA' A
#
# COMPACT_ATOMS: atom_id res chain seq x y z
N MET A 1 -4.82 1.52 -10.62
CA MET A 1 -4.30 0.23 -10.13
C MET A 1 -5.29 -0.40 -9.17
N LYS A 2 -5.12 -1.66 -8.86
CA LYS A 2 -5.94 -2.34 -7.86
C LYS A 2 -5.21 -2.37 -6.52
N ALA A 3 -5.93 -2.15 -5.44
CA ALA A 3 -5.40 -2.19 -4.08
C ALA A 3 -6.40 -2.80 -3.12
N VAL A 4 -5.89 -3.41 -2.05
CA VAL A 4 -6.72 -3.86 -0.95
C VAL A 4 -6.97 -2.66 -0.03
N THR A 5 -8.23 -2.30 0.14
CA THR A 5 -8.65 -1.12 0.88
C THR A 5 -9.53 -1.48 2.06
N PHE A 6 -9.44 -0.67 3.12
CA PHE A 6 -10.23 -0.84 4.34
C PHE A 6 -11.59 -0.14 4.20
N HIS A 7 -12.68 -0.83 4.52
CA HIS A 7 -14.04 -0.28 4.50
C HIS A 7 -14.77 -0.41 5.83
N GLY A 8 -14.16 -1.01 6.82
CA GLY A 8 -14.73 -1.20 8.12
C GLY A 8 -14.22 -2.48 8.76
N ARG A 9 -14.62 -2.76 9.99
CA ARG A 9 -14.22 -3.96 10.69
C ARG A 9 -14.60 -5.20 9.88
N ARG A 10 -13.62 -6.06 9.60
CA ARG A 10 -13.77 -7.29 8.81
C ARG A 10 -14.32 -7.05 7.40
N ASP A 11 -14.11 -5.85 6.88
CA ASP A 11 -14.54 -5.46 5.53
C ASP A 11 -13.35 -4.85 4.79
N VAL A 12 -12.65 -5.69 4.06
CA VAL A 12 -11.60 -5.25 3.14
C VAL A 12 -12.00 -5.64 1.72
N ARG A 13 -11.66 -4.80 0.76
CA ARG A 13 -12.05 -4.96 -0.64
C ARG A 13 -10.88 -4.72 -1.56
N VAL A 14 -10.97 -5.27 -2.76
CA VAL A 14 -10.04 -4.92 -3.84
C VAL A 14 -10.70 -3.84 -4.67
N ASP A 15 -10.20 -2.63 -4.58
CA ASP A 15 -10.71 -1.47 -5.31
C ASP A 15 -9.74 -0.99 -6.37
N THR A 16 -10.28 -0.33 -7.40
CA THR A 16 -9.47 0.43 -8.34
C THR A 16 -9.18 1.79 -7.72
N VAL A 17 -7.90 2.11 -7.59
CA VAL A 17 -7.44 3.39 -7.04
C VAL A 17 -6.54 4.09 -8.08
N PRO A 18 -6.32 5.41 -7.96
CA PRO A 18 -5.42 6.11 -8.87
C PRO A 18 -4.01 5.49 -8.86
N ASP A 19 -3.37 5.47 -10.03
CA ASP A 19 -1.98 5.04 -10.11
C ASP A 19 -1.09 6.03 -9.35
N PRO A 20 -0.02 5.55 -8.69
CA PRO A 20 0.89 6.44 -7.99
C PRO A 20 1.67 7.31 -8.97
N THR A 21 2.05 8.51 -8.50
CA THR A 21 2.89 9.44 -9.23
C THR A 21 4.02 9.91 -8.32
N ILE A 22 5.14 10.31 -8.94
CA ILE A 22 6.23 10.95 -8.19
C ILE A 22 5.73 12.31 -7.69
N GLN A 23 5.75 12.52 -6.38
CA GLN A 23 5.30 13.76 -5.74
C GLN A 23 6.48 14.54 -5.15
N GLU A 24 7.46 13.86 -4.60
CA GLU A 24 8.66 14.44 -4.02
C GLU A 24 9.88 14.04 -4.84
N PRO A 25 10.94 14.87 -4.89
CA PRO A 25 12.13 14.54 -5.68
C PRO A 25 12.84 13.25 -5.26
N THR A 26 12.60 12.80 -4.03
CA THR A 26 13.19 11.58 -3.48
C THR A 26 12.29 10.35 -3.59
N ASP A 27 11.10 10.50 -4.17
CA ASP A 27 10.16 9.40 -4.30
C ASP A 27 10.60 8.38 -5.35
N ALA A 28 10.13 7.14 -5.17
CA ALA A 28 10.27 6.08 -6.15
C ALA A 28 8.94 5.36 -6.33
N ILE A 29 8.66 4.92 -7.53
CA ILE A 29 7.52 4.06 -7.83
C ILE A 29 8.03 2.64 -8.01
N VAL A 30 7.44 1.70 -7.26
CA VAL A 30 7.81 0.29 -7.28
C VAL A 30 6.67 -0.50 -7.91
N ARG A 31 7.00 -1.30 -8.92
CA ARG A 31 6.07 -2.29 -9.46
C ARG A 31 6.10 -3.52 -8.58
N ILE A 32 5.01 -3.73 -7.84
CA ILE A 32 4.91 -4.84 -6.89
C ILE A 32 4.84 -6.17 -7.63
N THR A 33 5.70 -7.11 -7.27
CA THR A 33 5.72 -8.46 -7.83
C THR A 33 5.21 -9.49 -6.84
N SER A 34 5.36 -9.23 -5.55
CA SER A 34 4.91 -10.12 -4.49
C SER A 34 4.54 -9.31 -3.25
N ALA A 35 3.63 -9.84 -2.47
CA ALA A 35 3.25 -9.28 -1.18
C ALA A 35 2.95 -10.42 -0.22
N ALA A 36 3.06 -10.15 1.08
CA ALA A 36 2.75 -11.11 2.12
C ALA A 36 1.76 -10.54 3.12
N ILE A 37 1.06 -11.42 3.81
CA ILE A 37 0.18 -11.08 4.92
C ILE A 37 0.88 -11.49 6.21
N CYS A 38 0.94 -10.60 7.18
CA CYS A 38 1.46 -10.93 8.50
C CYS A 38 0.37 -10.80 9.59
N GLY A 39 0.70 -11.18 10.82
CA GLY A 39 -0.25 -11.14 11.93
C GLY A 39 -0.83 -9.76 12.19
N SER A 40 -0.06 -8.69 11.99
CA SER A 40 -0.56 -7.31 12.18
C SER A 40 -1.63 -6.93 11.16
N ASP A 41 -1.60 -7.48 9.95
CA ASP A 41 -2.66 -7.25 8.95
C ASP A 41 -3.99 -7.83 9.43
N LEU A 42 -3.96 -8.97 10.10
CA LEU A 42 -5.15 -9.58 10.69
C LEU A 42 -5.70 -8.75 11.84
N HIS A 43 -4.85 -8.10 12.63
CA HIS A 43 -5.28 -7.15 13.66
C HIS A 43 -5.94 -5.92 13.05
N LEU A 44 -5.41 -5.37 11.97
CA LEU A 44 -6.02 -4.25 11.26
C LEU A 44 -7.40 -4.64 10.72
N TYR A 45 -7.53 -5.86 10.22
CA TYR A 45 -8.79 -6.38 9.70
C TYR A 45 -9.88 -6.48 10.77
N ASP A 46 -9.54 -6.94 11.98
CA ASP A 46 -10.52 -7.31 13.01
C ASP A 46 -10.60 -6.31 14.18
N VAL A 47 -9.48 -5.82 14.71
CA VAL A 47 -9.43 -5.14 16.01
C VAL A 47 -9.03 -3.67 15.88
N LEU A 48 -8.10 -3.33 15.01
CA LEU A 48 -7.50 -2.00 14.92
C LEU A 48 -8.25 -1.08 13.96
N GLY A 49 -9.44 -1.46 13.51
CA GLY A 49 -10.25 -0.66 12.61
C GLY A 49 -10.46 0.81 13.03
N PRO A 50 -10.63 1.13 14.35
CA PRO A 50 -10.76 2.53 14.79
C PRO A 50 -9.57 3.43 14.45
N PHE A 51 -8.41 2.84 14.16
CA PHE A 51 -7.19 3.58 13.78
C PHE A 51 -7.03 3.76 12.28
N LEU A 52 -8.00 3.29 11.48
CA LEU A 52 -8.00 3.36 10.03
C LEU A 52 -9.17 4.18 9.52
N ASP A 53 -8.95 4.85 8.40
CA ASP A 53 -10.00 5.56 7.67
C ASP A 53 -10.53 4.68 6.54
N GLN A 54 -11.79 4.88 6.18
CA GLN A 54 -12.38 4.18 5.05
C GLN A 54 -11.61 4.53 3.77
N GLY A 55 -11.23 3.51 3.02
CA GLY A 55 -10.45 3.67 1.80
C GLY A 55 -8.94 3.55 2.00
N ASP A 56 -8.45 3.47 3.23
CA ASP A 56 -7.02 3.25 3.48
C ASP A 56 -6.52 2.00 2.77
N ILE A 57 -5.37 2.12 2.11
CA ILE A 57 -4.71 1.01 1.44
C ILE A 57 -3.91 0.21 2.45
N LEU A 58 -4.13 -1.09 2.48
CA LEU A 58 -3.50 -2.00 3.42
C LEU A 58 -2.31 -2.73 2.81
N GLY A 59 -1.46 -3.29 3.67
CA GLY A 59 -0.29 -4.07 3.31
C GLY A 59 1.01 -3.34 3.62
N HIS A 60 1.99 -4.07 4.15
CA HIS A 60 3.28 -3.49 4.56
C HIS A 60 4.47 -4.41 4.28
N GLU A 61 4.25 -5.53 3.58
CA GLU A 61 5.32 -6.46 3.19
C GLU A 61 5.38 -6.63 1.66
N PRO A 62 5.49 -5.52 0.90
CA PRO A 62 5.59 -5.60 -0.55
C PRO A 62 7.01 -5.89 -1.00
N MET A 63 7.15 -6.58 -2.13
CA MET A 63 8.39 -6.74 -2.85
C MET A 63 8.14 -6.41 -4.32
N GLY A 64 9.08 -5.74 -4.96
CA GLY A 64 8.90 -5.37 -6.34
C GLY A 64 10.17 -4.83 -6.99
N VAL A 65 9.99 -4.26 -8.16
CA VAL A 65 11.06 -3.68 -8.97
C VAL A 65 10.83 -2.19 -9.08
N ILE A 66 11.87 -1.39 -8.85
CA ILE A 66 11.80 0.06 -9.03
C ILE A 66 11.53 0.35 -10.50
N GLU A 67 10.44 1.05 -10.79
CA GLU A 67 10.00 1.36 -12.15
C GLU A 67 10.28 2.81 -12.53
N GLU A 68 10.17 3.74 -11.58
CA GLU A 68 10.38 5.15 -11.77
C GLU A 68 10.96 5.77 -10.50
N VAL A 69 11.88 6.72 -10.65
CA VAL A 69 12.48 7.44 -9.51
C VAL A 69 12.39 8.94 -9.74
N GLY A 70 12.23 9.69 -8.66
CA GLY A 70 12.35 11.13 -8.69
C GLY A 70 13.81 11.58 -8.93
N PRO A 71 14.03 12.83 -9.35
CA PRO A 71 15.36 13.29 -9.75
C PRO A 71 16.40 13.29 -8.63
N GLN A 72 15.99 13.22 -7.37
CA GLN A 72 16.88 13.17 -6.21
C GLN A 72 16.82 11.84 -5.45
N ALA A 73 16.09 10.85 -5.97
CA ALA A 73 16.09 9.52 -5.38
C ALA A 73 17.42 8.84 -5.68
N THR A 74 18.06 8.35 -4.64
CA THR A 74 19.33 7.61 -4.78
C THR A 74 19.10 6.16 -4.42
N ALA A 75 19.70 5.25 -5.19
CA ALA A 75 19.73 3.86 -4.83
C ALA A 75 20.62 3.71 -3.58
N ALA A 76 20.00 3.24 -2.51
CA ALA A 76 20.73 2.95 -1.28
C ALA A 76 21.37 1.58 -1.35
#